data_4790d9f6ce4301e6995d88f1a51b9578
#
_entry.id   4790d9f6ce4301e6995d88f1a51b9578
#
_cell.length_a   1.000
_cell.length_b   1.000
_cell.length_c   1.000
_cell.angle_alpha   90.00
_cell.angle_beta   90.00
_cell.angle_gamma   90.00
#
_symmetry.space_group_name_H-M   'P 1'
#
loop_
_entity.id
_entity.type
_entity.pdbx_description
1 polymer ?
#
loop_
_entity_poly.entity_id
_entity_poly.type
_entity_poly.pdbx_seq_one_letter_code
_entity_poly.pdbx_strand_id
1 'polypeptide(L)'
;MPKGIGKFFSRIGEMTKGGRGDSEDSYTKELIGFSATKRQYANKFGVDVYSSNEVLQKELNSVAWAGFAGGVGVKLAMMPIKGASEAAYYSIQATKLTHGMNMILLDKAPEDLRQINREKLIQMGVKESVIYEFLHHPAYSPRHETILVHALADMQGVKNREQFIKKALYAEYEEEAFLYQRMAEMLHGYHTQVKPIKELVPVRKFMVGYTSDQTIVATFPIDLLYWIELSDLGSAALAKLDLTGRPVKKTEIWVTGSLTPRAMQEFNARGLVVNER
;
A
#
# COMPACT_ATOMS: atom_id res chain seq x y z
N MET A 1 26.16 -21.42 0.44
CA MET A 1 25.66 -20.64 1.57
C MET A 1 26.80 -19.76 2.09
N PRO A 2 26.58 -18.46 2.28
CA PRO A 2 27.62 -17.61 2.88
C PRO A 2 27.92 -18.10 4.30
N LYS A 3 29.19 -18.23 4.63
CA LYS A 3 29.68 -18.76 5.92
C LYS A 3 29.16 -18.03 7.20
N GLY A 4 28.51 -16.86 7.05
CA GLY A 4 27.92 -16.08 8.14
C GLY A 4 26.58 -16.57 8.64
N ILE A 5 25.76 -17.14 7.78
CA ILE A 5 24.40 -17.60 8.12
C ILE A 5 24.46 -18.85 9.02
N GLY A 6 25.40 -19.78 8.75
CA GLY A 6 25.57 -20.96 9.57
C GLY A 6 26.03 -20.66 11.01
N LYS A 7 26.85 -19.63 11.21
CA LYS A 7 27.27 -19.17 12.54
C LYS A 7 26.15 -18.49 13.34
N PHE A 8 25.22 -17.81 12.65
CA PHE A 8 24.07 -17.16 13.30
C PHE A 8 23.09 -18.21 13.85
N PHE A 9 22.70 -19.18 13.04
CA PHE A 9 21.81 -20.25 13.51
C PHE A 9 22.45 -21.17 14.54
N SER A 10 23.77 -21.41 14.52
CA SER A 10 24.47 -22.13 15.59
C SER A 10 24.48 -21.34 16.91
N ARG A 11 24.64 -20.00 16.85
CA ARG A 11 24.53 -19.13 18.03
C ARG A 11 23.12 -19.08 18.62
N ILE A 12 22.07 -19.06 17.80
CA ILE A 12 20.68 -19.17 18.28
C ILE A 12 20.49 -20.51 19.02
N GLY A 13 21.04 -21.60 18.49
CA GLY A 13 20.96 -22.92 19.12
C GLY A 13 21.74 -23.02 20.44
N GLU A 14 22.81 -22.25 20.61
CA GLU A 14 23.58 -22.19 21.85
C GLU A 14 22.96 -21.30 22.95
N MET A 15 22.25 -20.20 22.54
CA MET A 15 21.58 -19.29 23.46
C MET A 15 20.32 -19.91 24.13
N THR A 16 19.73 -20.92 23.52
CA THR A 16 18.61 -21.68 24.16
C THR A 16 19.09 -22.61 25.28
N LYS A 17 20.41 -22.72 25.52
CA LYS A 17 21.03 -23.62 26.53
C LYS A 17 21.63 -22.94 27.75
N GLY A 18 21.32 -21.70 28.04
CA GLY A 18 21.62 -21.11 29.36
C GLY A 18 22.77 -20.13 29.41
N GLY A 19 22.47 -18.93 29.87
CA GLY A 19 23.43 -17.88 30.28
C GLY A 19 22.72 -16.55 30.48
N ARG A 20 22.46 -16.19 31.73
CA ARG A 20 21.80 -14.94 32.15
C ARG A 20 22.71 -13.72 32.05
N GLY A 21 22.22 -12.62 31.50
CA GLY A 21 22.55 -11.25 31.90
C GLY A 21 23.03 -10.32 30.79
N ASP A 22 24.21 -10.53 30.17
CA ASP A 22 24.81 -9.55 29.24
C ASP A 22 24.60 -9.87 27.75
N SER A 23 24.17 -11.07 27.42
CA SER A 23 23.96 -11.53 26.05
C SER A 23 22.64 -11.10 25.46
N GLU A 24 21.59 -10.90 26.28
CA GLU A 24 20.25 -10.56 25.85
C GLU A 24 20.16 -9.13 25.32
N ASP A 25 20.84 -8.19 25.98
CA ASP A 25 20.93 -6.79 25.55
C ASP A 25 21.72 -6.63 24.24
N SER A 26 22.78 -7.39 24.06
CA SER A 26 23.57 -7.37 22.83
C SER A 26 22.81 -8.00 21.67
N TYR A 27 22.10 -9.10 21.90
CA TYR A 27 21.26 -9.78 20.91
C TYR A 27 20.07 -8.91 20.46
N THR A 28 19.41 -8.24 21.41
CA THR A 28 18.30 -7.32 21.11
C THR A 28 18.77 -6.14 20.27
N LYS A 29 19.92 -5.55 20.60
CA LYS A 29 20.54 -4.46 19.82
C LYS A 29 20.92 -4.90 18.41
N GLU A 30 21.45 -6.12 18.27
CA GLU A 30 21.84 -6.72 16.98
C GLU A 30 20.61 -6.97 16.09
N LEU A 31 19.51 -7.50 16.65
CA LEU A 31 18.24 -7.68 15.95
C LEU A 31 17.60 -6.36 15.52
N ILE A 32 17.62 -5.35 16.40
CA ILE A 32 17.10 -4.01 16.09
C ILE A 32 17.92 -3.39 14.97
N GLY A 33 19.25 -3.48 15.03
CA GLY A 33 20.15 -2.96 14.00
C GLY A 33 19.95 -3.66 12.65
N PHE A 34 19.81 -4.98 12.64
CA PHE A 34 19.52 -5.75 11.44
C PHE A 34 18.17 -5.34 10.81
N SER A 35 17.11 -5.26 11.62
CA SER A 35 15.77 -4.86 11.17
C SER A 35 15.77 -3.44 10.60
N ALA A 36 16.49 -2.50 11.22
CA ALA A 36 16.65 -1.15 10.69
C ALA A 36 17.38 -1.15 9.34
N THR A 37 18.46 -1.91 9.22
CA THR A 37 19.22 -2.06 7.98
C THR A 37 18.35 -2.68 6.88
N LYS A 38 17.57 -3.71 7.19
CA LYS A 38 16.63 -4.33 6.25
C LYS A 38 15.62 -3.33 5.72
N ARG A 39 15.01 -2.51 6.59
CA ARG A 39 14.08 -1.43 6.17
C ARG A 39 14.75 -0.42 5.25
N GLN A 40 15.98 0.01 5.56
CA GLN A 40 16.73 0.94 4.71
C GLN A 40 16.99 0.38 3.30
N TYR A 41 17.38 -0.90 3.20
CA TYR A 41 17.57 -1.54 1.89
C TYR A 41 16.26 -1.72 1.13
N ALA A 42 15.21 -2.19 1.80
CA ALA A 42 13.88 -2.30 1.18
C ALA A 42 13.44 -0.97 0.58
N ASN A 43 13.62 0.13 1.31
CA ASN A 43 13.29 1.46 0.79
C ASN A 43 14.17 1.86 -0.40
N LYS A 44 15.49 1.62 -0.36
CA LYS A 44 16.38 1.91 -1.50
C LYS A 44 16.01 1.13 -2.74
N PHE A 45 15.52 -0.09 -2.59
CA PHE A 45 15.04 -0.93 -3.70
C PHE A 45 13.58 -0.65 -4.08
N GLY A 46 12.88 0.18 -3.29
CA GLY A 46 11.47 0.49 -3.50
C GLY A 46 10.53 -0.70 -3.32
N VAL A 47 10.91 -1.66 -2.47
CA VAL A 47 10.12 -2.85 -2.20
C VAL A 47 9.55 -2.82 -0.78
N ASP A 48 8.44 -3.56 -0.57
CA ASP A 48 7.89 -3.69 0.77
C ASP A 48 8.73 -4.66 1.61
N VAL A 49 9.29 -4.14 2.70
CA VAL A 49 10.08 -4.93 3.67
C VAL A 49 9.25 -6.02 4.35
N TYR A 50 7.93 -5.86 4.40
CA TYR A 50 6.98 -6.74 5.07
C TYR A 50 6.18 -7.62 4.10
N SER A 51 6.50 -7.60 2.79
CA SER A 51 5.85 -8.45 1.79
C SER A 51 5.90 -9.92 2.18
N SER A 52 4.84 -10.65 1.90
CA SER A 52 4.76 -12.10 2.09
C SER A 52 5.56 -12.89 1.03
N ASN A 53 6.10 -12.23 0.01
CA ASN A 53 6.90 -12.88 -1.03
C ASN A 53 8.21 -13.45 -0.47
N GLU A 54 8.29 -14.77 -0.35
CA GLU A 54 9.44 -15.47 0.22
C GLU A 54 10.76 -15.23 -0.52
N VAL A 55 10.71 -15.09 -1.86
CA VAL A 55 11.90 -14.81 -2.67
C VAL A 55 12.42 -13.42 -2.34
N LEU A 56 11.55 -12.41 -2.30
CA LEU A 56 11.90 -11.07 -1.91
C LEU A 56 12.46 -11.02 -0.48
N GLN A 57 11.82 -11.71 0.48
CA GLN A 57 12.28 -11.77 1.86
C GLN A 57 13.67 -12.38 1.98
N LYS A 58 13.93 -13.44 1.24
CA LYS A 58 15.26 -14.10 1.22
C LYS A 58 16.35 -13.18 0.68
N GLU A 59 16.09 -12.48 -0.42
CA GLU A 59 17.04 -11.55 -1.03
C GLU A 59 17.26 -10.31 -0.14
N LEU A 60 16.20 -9.74 0.43
CA LEU A 60 16.32 -8.63 1.39
C LEU A 60 17.14 -9.03 2.64
N ASN A 61 16.90 -10.21 3.18
CA ASN A 61 17.67 -10.70 4.31
C ASN A 61 19.15 -10.87 3.95
N SER A 62 19.46 -11.40 2.77
CA SER A 62 20.84 -11.57 2.30
C SER A 62 21.58 -10.23 2.19
N VAL A 63 20.94 -9.22 1.58
CA VAL A 63 21.53 -7.88 1.42
C VAL A 63 21.63 -7.15 2.75
N ALA A 64 20.60 -7.24 3.60
CA ALA A 64 20.61 -6.63 4.92
C ALA A 64 21.72 -7.19 5.81
N TRP A 65 21.97 -8.49 5.75
CA TRP A 65 23.09 -9.13 6.45
C TRP A 65 24.45 -8.62 5.96
N ALA A 66 24.62 -8.52 4.64
CA ALA A 66 25.86 -8.01 4.06
C ALA A 66 26.13 -6.56 4.51
N GLY A 67 25.09 -5.73 4.56
CA GLY A 67 25.19 -4.35 5.03
C GLY A 67 25.41 -4.22 6.54
N PHE A 68 24.75 -5.04 7.34
CA PHE A 68 24.83 -5.02 8.79
C PHE A 68 26.16 -5.59 9.30
N ALA A 69 26.58 -6.75 8.81
CA ALA A 69 27.82 -7.40 9.23
C ALA A 69 29.09 -6.71 8.72
N GLY A 70 28.98 -5.93 7.63
CA GLY A 70 30.12 -5.27 7.01
C GLY A 70 30.63 -4.04 7.77
N GLY A 71 29.90 -3.49 8.76
CA GLY A 71 30.33 -2.34 9.58
C GLY A 71 30.71 -1.08 8.79
N VAL A 72 30.68 -1.18 7.48
CA VAL A 72 31.02 -0.13 6.52
C VAL A 72 29.72 0.21 5.80
N GLY A 73 29.33 1.47 5.78
CA GLY A 73 28.31 1.94 4.86
C GLY A 73 28.71 1.53 3.46
N VAL A 74 28.27 0.33 3.06
CA VAL A 74 28.48 -0.17 1.72
C VAL A 74 27.84 0.87 0.81
N LYS A 75 28.68 1.67 0.17
CA LYS A 75 28.30 2.33 -1.06
C LYS A 75 27.89 1.20 -2.00
N LEU A 76 26.64 0.80 -1.94
CA LEU A 76 26.06 -0.09 -2.93
C LEU A 76 26.25 0.61 -4.27
N ALA A 77 27.34 0.24 -4.94
CA ALA A 77 27.37 0.35 -6.37
C ALA A 77 26.06 -0.33 -6.82
N MET A 78 25.18 0.42 -7.45
CA MET A 78 23.96 -0.10 -8.07
C MET A 78 24.42 -1.19 -9.04
N MET A 79 24.52 -2.42 -8.56
CA MET A 79 24.53 -3.55 -9.48
C MET A 79 23.14 -3.56 -10.10
N PRO A 80 23.02 -3.43 -11.42
CA PRO A 80 21.75 -3.64 -12.07
C PRO A 80 21.35 -5.08 -11.75
N ILE A 81 20.38 -5.28 -10.88
CA ILE A 81 19.75 -6.58 -10.66
C ILE A 81 19.02 -6.86 -11.97
N LYS A 82 19.71 -7.59 -12.86
CA LYS A 82 19.08 -8.16 -14.07
C LYS A 82 17.94 -9.06 -13.60
N GLY A 83 16.70 -8.54 -13.68
CA GLY A 83 15.51 -9.26 -13.29
C GLY A 83 14.67 -8.65 -12.17
N ALA A 84 15.09 -7.57 -11.50
CA ALA A 84 14.15 -6.73 -10.76
C ALA A 84 13.29 -6.02 -11.80
N SER A 85 12.19 -6.67 -12.11
CA SER A 85 11.30 -6.31 -13.20
C SER A 85 10.84 -4.86 -13.09
N GLU A 86 10.56 -4.28 -14.25
CA GLU A 86 9.83 -3.01 -14.41
C GLU A 86 8.68 -2.83 -13.40
N ALA A 87 8.05 -3.91 -12.95
CA ALA A 87 7.02 -3.89 -11.91
C ALA A 87 7.49 -3.26 -10.57
N ALA A 88 8.72 -3.50 -10.12
CA ALA A 88 9.27 -2.83 -8.94
C ALA A 88 9.52 -1.35 -9.20
N TYR A 89 9.95 -1.00 -10.42
CA TYR A 89 10.16 0.38 -10.83
C TYR A 89 8.85 1.17 -10.93
N TYR A 90 7.79 0.57 -11.47
CA TYR A 90 6.45 1.18 -11.55
C TYR A 90 5.80 1.36 -10.17
N SER A 91 6.02 0.46 -9.22
CA SER A 91 5.54 0.62 -7.84
C SER A 91 6.16 1.83 -7.13
N ILE A 92 7.39 2.20 -7.47
CA ILE A 92 8.10 3.36 -6.91
C ILE A 92 7.60 4.68 -7.50
N GLN A 93 7.31 4.73 -8.79
CA GLN A 93 6.87 5.97 -9.45
C GLN A 93 5.40 6.30 -9.18
N ALA A 94 4.57 5.31 -8.88
CA ALA A 94 3.16 5.51 -8.64
C ALA A 94 2.86 6.15 -7.27
N THR A 95 3.77 6.04 -6.32
CA THR A 95 3.68 6.71 -5.02
C THR A 95 4.74 7.81 -4.95
N LYS A 96 4.39 9.02 -5.31
CA LYS A 96 5.04 10.19 -4.72
C LYS A 96 4.62 10.26 -3.25
N LEU A 97 5.06 9.27 -2.47
CA LEU A 97 5.03 9.38 -1.03
C LEU A 97 5.71 10.70 -0.68
N THR A 98 5.07 11.56 0.05
CA THR A 98 5.72 12.76 0.55
C THR A 98 7.00 12.33 1.27
N HIS A 99 8.01 13.17 1.25
CA HIS A 99 9.27 12.89 1.97
C HIS A 99 9.02 12.47 3.42
N GLY A 100 8.03 13.09 4.08
CA GLY A 100 7.62 12.74 5.43
C GLY A 100 7.07 11.32 5.58
N MET A 101 6.29 10.82 4.61
CA MET A 101 5.78 9.44 4.63
C MET A 101 6.91 8.43 4.48
N ASN A 102 7.86 8.69 3.57
CA ASN A 102 9.03 7.83 3.41
C ASN A 102 9.85 7.75 4.71
N MET A 103 10.04 8.87 5.40
CA MET A 103 10.74 8.90 6.68
C MET A 103 10.00 8.08 7.75
N ILE A 104 8.67 8.21 7.87
CA ILE A 104 7.88 7.44 8.82
C ILE A 104 8.03 5.93 8.56
N LEU A 105 7.93 5.50 7.31
CA LEU A 105 8.06 4.08 6.94
C LEU A 105 9.47 3.52 7.14
N LEU A 106 10.50 4.37 7.09
CA LEU A 106 11.89 3.97 7.28
C LEU A 106 12.29 3.83 8.74
N ASP A 107 11.86 4.80 9.56
CA ASP A 107 12.38 4.95 10.93
C ASP A 107 11.57 4.17 11.95
N LYS A 108 10.29 3.87 11.66
CA LYS A 108 9.38 3.28 12.63
C LYS A 108 9.31 1.76 12.56
N ALA A 109 9.25 1.14 13.74
CA ALA A 109 8.93 -0.28 13.85
C ALA A 109 7.45 -0.55 13.52
N PRO A 110 7.06 -1.80 13.18
CA PRO A 110 5.67 -2.14 12.87
C PRO A 110 4.68 -1.73 13.96
N GLU A 111 5.04 -1.89 15.21
CA GLU A 111 4.22 -1.53 16.37
C GLU A 111 3.99 -0.02 16.45
N ASP A 112 5.03 0.78 16.21
CA ASP A 112 4.93 2.24 16.17
C ASP A 112 4.03 2.70 15.01
N LEU A 113 4.16 2.05 13.84
CA LEU A 113 3.31 2.32 12.69
C LEU A 113 1.84 2.02 13.00
N ARG A 114 1.56 0.89 13.64
CA ARG A 114 0.19 0.55 14.07
C ARG A 114 -0.38 1.54 15.06
N GLN A 115 0.43 2.02 16.00
CA GLN A 115 -0.02 3.06 16.95
C GLN A 115 -0.36 4.37 16.23
N ILE A 116 0.49 4.84 15.32
CA ILE A 116 0.25 6.03 14.50
C ILE A 116 -1.02 5.86 13.67
N ASN A 117 -1.18 4.71 13.03
CA ASN A 117 -2.37 4.39 12.22
C ASN A 117 -3.64 4.36 13.07
N ARG A 118 -3.57 3.76 14.25
CA ARG A 118 -4.70 3.72 15.20
C ARG A 118 -5.17 5.13 15.57
N GLU A 119 -4.27 6.03 15.91
CA GLU A 119 -4.61 7.40 16.24
C GLU A 119 -5.32 8.13 15.10
N LYS A 120 -4.81 7.99 13.87
CA LYS A 120 -5.44 8.57 12.67
C LYS A 120 -6.83 7.98 12.40
N LEU A 121 -6.99 6.66 12.56
CA LEU A 121 -8.27 5.96 12.37
C LEU A 121 -9.31 6.44 13.39
N ILE A 122 -8.92 6.63 14.65
CA ILE A 122 -9.79 7.22 15.69
C ILE A 122 -10.23 8.63 15.28
N GLN A 123 -9.29 9.48 14.84
CA GLN A 123 -9.59 10.84 14.37
C GLN A 123 -10.55 10.87 13.16
N MET A 124 -10.53 9.84 12.33
CA MET A 124 -11.47 9.65 11.21
C MET A 124 -12.84 9.10 11.65
N GLY A 125 -13.03 8.78 12.92
CA GLY A 125 -14.28 8.23 13.45
C GLY A 125 -14.48 6.74 13.19
N VAL A 126 -13.41 5.99 12.94
CA VAL A 126 -13.47 4.53 12.78
C VAL A 126 -13.72 3.88 14.14
N LYS A 127 -14.64 2.92 14.20
CA LYS A 127 -14.94 2.18 15.44
C LYS A 127 -13.76 1.30 15.85
N GLU A 128 -13.50 1.20 17.14
CA GLU A 128 -12.37 0.45 17.71
C GLU A 128 -12.29 -1.01 17.22
N SER A 129 -13.44 -1.68 17.11
CA SER A 129 -13.47 -3.06 16.58
C SER A 129 -12.97 -3.16 15.13
N VAL A 130 -13.31 -2.17 14.30
CA VAL A 130 -12.87 -2.11 12.91
C VAL A 130 -11.37 -1.74 12.83
N ILE A 131 -10.91 -0.86 13.72
CA ILE A 131 -9.48 -0.51 13.83
C ILE A 131 -8.66 -1.74 14.17
N TYR A 132 -9.09 -2.50 15.18
CA TYR A 132 -8.41 -3.71 15.59
C TYR A 132 -8.35 -4.74 14.45
N GLU A 133 -9.48 -5.00 13.79
CA GLU A 133 -9.57 -5.93 12.67
C GLU A 133 -8.68 -5.51 11.50
N PHE A 134 -8.67 -4.23 11.16
CA PHE A 134 -7.85 -3.71 10.05
C PHE A 134 -6.34 -3.77 10.34
N LEU A 135 -5.91 -3.32 11.53
CA LEU A 135 -4.49 -3.30 11.90
C LEU A 135 -3.89 -4.68 12.22
N HIS A 136 -4.72 -5.73 12.27
CA HIS A 136 -4.28 -7.12 12.44
C HIS A 136 -4.72 -8.00 11.25
N HIS A 137 -5.12 -7.37 10.15
CA HIS A 137 -5.62 -8.09 8.99
C HIS A 137 -4.47 -8.78 8.23
N PRO A 138 -4.55 -10.11 7.98
CA PRO A 138 -3.42 -10.89 7.45
C PRO A 138 -2.98 -10.48 6.04
N ALA A 139 -3.88 -9.89 5.24
CA ALA A 139 -3.55 -9.43 3.89
C ALA A 139 -2.77 -8.11 3.86
N TYR A 140 -2.79 -7.34 4.96
CA TYR A 140 -2.12 -6.03 5.02
C TYR A 140 -0.77 -6.12 5.70
N SER A 141 0.27 -5.60 5.05
CA SER A 141 1.52 -5.28 5.72
C SER A 141 1.42 -3.95 6.46
N PRO A 142 2.25 -3.69 7.49
CA PRO A 142 2.31 -2.39 8.15
C PRO A 142 2.53 -1.21 7.18
N ARG A 143 3.18 -1.46 6.06
CA ARG A 143 3.35 -0.48 4.98
C ARG A 143 2.03 -0.18 4.27
N HIS A 144 1.30 -1.21 3.86
CA HIS A 144 -0.01 -1.05 3.20
C HIS A 144 -0.99 -0.31 4.11
N GLU A 145 -1.08 -0.70 5.39
CA GLU A 145 -1.90 -0.03 6.40
C GLU A 145 -1.56 1.46 6.49
N THR A 146 -0.26 1.77 6.64
CA THR A 146 0.19 3.14 6.86
C THR A 146 -0.09 4.04 5.67
N ILE A 147 0.21 3.59 4.45
CA ILE A 147 -0.04 4.38 3.24
C ILE A 147 -1.54 4.62 3.04
N LEU A 148 -2.35 3.58 3.19
CA LEU A 148 -3.81 3.67 3.04
C LEU A 148 -4.41 4.62 4.08
N VAL A 149 -4.06 4.46 5.36
CA VAL A 149 -4.57 5.29 6.46
C VAL A 149 -4.18 6.75 6.27
N HIS A 150 -2.93 7.03 5.90
CA HIS A 150 -2.47 8.39 5.68
C HIS A 150 -3.18 9.04 4.47
N ALA A 151 -3.33 8.33 3.35
CA ALA A 151 -4.06 8.84 2.20
C ALA A 151 -5.48 9.28 2.57
N LEU A 152 -6.19 8.47 3.37
CA LEU A 152 -7.53 8.81 3.83
C LEU A 152 -7.53 9.93 4.89
N ALA A 153 -6.57 9.95 5.81
CA ALA A 153 -6.48 10.96 6.85
C ALA A 153 -6.24 12.36 6.27
N ASP A 154 -5.42 12.44 5.22
CA ASP A 154 -5.10 13.70 4.55
C ASP A 154 -6.28 14.27 3.73
N MET A 155 -7.31 13.46 3.45
CA MET A 155 -8.56 13.90 2.84
C MET A 155 -9.50 14.54 3.89
N GLN A 156 -9.04 15.60 4.56
CA GLN A 156 -9.80 16.27 5.62
C GLN A 156 -11.13 16.82 5.11
N GLY A 157 -12.19 16.68 5.92
CA GLY A 157 -13.54 17.14 5.57
C GLY A 157 -14.32 16.21 4.61
N VAL A 158 -13.69 15.19 4.04
CA VAL A 158 -14.37 14.18 3.22
C VAL A 158 -15.18 13.25 4.11
N LYS A 159 -16.46 13.11 3.84
CA LYS A 159 -17.37 12.23 4.59
C LYS A 159 -17.13 10.76 4.25
N ASN A 160 -17.45 9.88 5.20
CA ASN A 160 -17.46 8.41 5.04
C ASN A 160 -16.08 7.77 4.78
N ARG A 161 -14.99 8.43 5.18
CA ARG A 161 -13.65 7.82 5.10
C ARG A 161 -13.56 6.51 5.88
N GLU A 162 -14.28 6.42 7.00
CA GLU A 162 -14.38 5.21 7.81
C GLU A 162 -15.03 4.02 7.05
N GLN A 163 -15.88 4.30 6.06
CA GLN A 163 -16.46 3.24 5.22
C GLN A 163 -15.43 2.63 4.28
N PHE A 164 -14.41 3.39 3.89
CA PHE A 164 -13.31 2.84 3.10
C PHE A 164 -12.57 1.75 3.88
N ILE A 165 -12.25 1.99 5.15
CA ILE A 165 -11.59 1.00 6.01
C ILE A 165 -12.43 -0.28 6.11
N LYS A 166 -13.77 -0.15 6.28
CA LYS A 166 -14.66 -1.32 6.28
C LYS A 166 -14.64 -2.09 4.96
N LYS A 167 -14.49 -1.40 3.83
CA LYS A 167 -14.34 -2.07 2.52
C LYS A 167 -12.97 -2.72 2.37
N ALA A 168 -11.93 -2.11 2.88
CA ALA A 168 -10.59 -2.67 2.87
C ALA A 168 -10.48 -4.01 3.60
N LEU A 169 -11.36 -4.30 4.57
CA LEU A 169 -11.45 -5.59 5.24
C LEU A 169 -11.91 -6.76 4.32
N TYR A 170 -12.39 -6.48 3.11
CA TYR A 170 -12.73 -7.52 2.15
C TYR A 170 -11.52 -8.06 1.37
N ALA A 171 -10.32 -7.55 1.60
CA ALA A 171 -9.12 -8.09 0.99
C ALA A 171 -8.83 -9.50 1.54
N GLU A 172 -8.66 -10.47 0.66
CA GLU A 172 -8.34 -11.85 1.04
C GLU A 172 -6.83 -12.11 0.93
N TYR A 173 -6.16 -11.38 0.03
CA TYR A 173 -4.74 -11.55 -0.30
C TYR A 173 -4.00 -10.21 -0.33
N GLU A 174 -2.66 -10.25 -0.30
CA GLU A 174 -1.79 -9.07 -0.33
C GLU A 174 -2.04 -8.19 -1.57
N GLU A 175 -2.32 -8.79 -2.73
CA GLU A 175 -2.60 -8.06 -3.97
C GLU A 175 -3.90 -7.25 -3.87
N GLU A 176 -4.93 -7.76 -3.18
CA GLU A 176 -6.16 -7.02 -2.94
C GLU A 176 -5.96 -5.91 -1.90
N ALA A 177 -5.14 -6.15 -0.88
CA ALA A 177 -4.73 -5.12 0.07
C ALA A 177 -3.99 -3.97 -0.62
N PHE A 178 -3.08 -4.31 -1.54
CA PHE A 178 -2.38 -3.35 -2.38
C PHE A 178 -3.35 -2.59 -3.31
N LEU A 179 -4.35 -3.26 -3.86
CA LEU A 179 -5.41 -2.61 -4.67
C LEU A 179 -6.13 -1.53 -3.85
N TYR A 180 -6.59 -1.85 -2.62
CA TYR A 180 -7.24 -0.87 -1.75
C TYR A 180 -6.31 0.28 -1.38
N GLN A 181 -5.06 0.01 -1.06
CA GLN A 181 -4.06 1.05 -0.82
C GLN A 181 -3.95 2.01 -2.01
N ARG A 182 -3.75 1.48 -3.22
CA ARG A 182 -3.61 2.28 -4.44
C ARG A 182 -4.88 3.08 -4.77
N MET A 183 -6.06 2.50 -4.53
CA MET A 183 -7.32 3.22 -4.68
C MET A 183 -7.41 4.41 -3.73
N ALA A 184 -7.02 4.24 -2.47
CA ALA A 184 -6.98 5.34 -1.49
C ALA A 184 -6.02 6.46 -1.93
N GLU A 185 -4.82 6.11 -2.40
CA GLU A 185 -3.84 7.06 -2.93
C GLU A 185 -4.37 7.83 -4.16
N MET A 186 -5.03 7.13 -5.10
CA MET A 186 -5.61 7.75 -6.28
C MET A 186 -6.76 8.70 -5.93
N LEU A 187 -7.64 8.34 -4.99
CA LEU A 187 -8.71 9.21 -4.50
C LEU A 187 -8.14 10.44 -3.78
N HIS A 188 -7.10 10.25 -2.96
CA HIS A 188 -6.38 11.37 -2.35
C HIS A 188 -5.71 12.27 -3.40
N GLY A 189 -5.04 11.69 -4.38
CA GLY A 189 -4.44 12.43 -5.50
C GLY A 189 -5.47 13.23 -6.30
N TYR A 190 -6.61 12.63 -6.60
CA TYR A 190 -7.72 13.34 -7.24
C TYR A 190 -8.23 14.50 -6.37
N HIS A 191 -8.48 14.22 -5.08
CA HIS A 191 -8.98 15.21 -4.11
C HIS A 191 -8.08 16.44 -4.01
N THR A 192 -6.77 16.24 -4.03
CA THR A 192 -5.77 17.30 -3.80
C THR A 192 -5.32 18.01 -5.07
N GLN A 193 -5.30 17.31 -6.21
CA GLN A 193 -4.69 17.83 -7.44
C GLN A 193 -5.68 18.13 -8.56
N VAL A 194 -6.87 17.54 -8.53
CA VAL A 194 -7.88 17.71 -9.58
C VAL A 194 -9.08 18.47 -9.06
N LYS A 195 -9.81 17.88 -8.10
CA LYS A 195 -11.03 18.47 -7.55
C LYS A 195 -11.36 17.88 -6.17
N PRO A 196 -11.76 18.72 -5.20
CA PRO A 196 -12.16 18.24 -3.89
C PRO A 196 -13.30 17.23 -3.93
N ILE A 197 -13.07 16.06 -3.38
CA ILE A 197 -14.09 15.06 -3.07
C ILE A 197 -14.85 15.52 -1.82
N LYS A 198 -16.16 15.45 -1.84
CA LYS A 198 -17.04 15.78 -0.72
C LYS A 198 -17.33 14.58 0.17
N GLU A 199 -17.46 13.42 -0.45
CA GLU A 199 -17.90 12.19 0.21
C GLU A 199 -17.34 10.97 -0.51
N LEU A 200 -17.00 9.93 0.25
CA LEU A 200 -16.74 8.60 -0.29
C LEU A 200 -18.03 7.77 -0.22
N VAL A 201 -18.38 7.12 -1.31
CA VAL A 201 -19.62 6.34 -1.45
C VAL A 201 -19.28 4.88 -1.73
N PRO A 202 -19.82 3.94 -0.93
CA PRO A 202 -19.58 2.51 -1.17
C PRO A 202 -20.37 2.02 -2.40
N VAL A 203 -19.67 1.30 -3.28
CA VAL A 203 -20.26 0.66 -4.47
C VAL A 203 -19.78 -0.79 -4.50
N ARG A 204 -20.62 -1.73 -4.11
CA ARG A 204 -20.25 -3.14 -3.92
C ARG A 204 -19.02 -3.29 -3.01
N LYS A 205 -17.94 -3.88 -3.51
CA LYS A 205 -16.65 -4.03 -2.79
C LYS A 205 -15.78 -2.77 -2.84
N PHE A 206 -16.08 -1.78 -3.68
CA PHE A 206 -15.24 -0.60 -3.91
C PHE A 206 -15.81 0.66 -3.26
N MET A 207 -15.01 1.72 -3.29
CA MET A 207 -15.41 3.07 -2.92
C MET A 207 -15.21 4.00 -4.11
N VAL A 208 -16.14 4.91 -4.30
CA VAL A 208 -16.02 5.99 -5.29
C VAL A 208 -16.05 7.35 -4.60
N GLY A 209 -15.39 8.33 -5.17
CA GLY A 209 -15.51 9.72 -4.74
C GLY A 209 -16.77 10.36 -5.30
N TYR A 210 -17.41 11.24 -4.53
CA TYR A 210 -18.49 12.10 -4.99
C TYR A 210 -18.15 13.56 -4.72
N THR A 211 -18.19 14.39 -5.75
CA THR A 211 -17.78 15.79 -5.69
C THR A 211 -18.96 16.74 -5.55
N SER A 212 -18.72 18.02 -5.27
CA SER A 212 -19.78 19.05 -5.12
C SER A 212 -20.48 19.36 -6.43
N ASP A 213 -19.84 19.18 -7.57
CA ASP A 213 -20.42 19.35 -8.91
C ASP A 213 -21.11 18.09 -9.44
N GLN A 214 -21.38 17.13 -8.56
CA GLN A 214 -22.16 15.91 -8.85
C GLN A 214 -21.42 14.93 -9.79
N THR A 215 -20.08 14.90 -9.71
CA THR A 215 -19.24 13.95 -10.43
C THR A 215 -18.96 12.75 -9.54
N ILE A 216 -19.14 11.53 -10.07
CA ILE A 216 -18.62 10.30 -9.50
C ILE A 216 -17.19 10.10 -10.00
N VAL A 217 -16.28 9.75 -9.09
CA VAL A 217 -14.88 9.47 -9.37
C VAL A 217 -14.58 8.04 -8.96
N ALA A 218 -14.41 7.17 -9.94
CA ALA A 218 -13.99 5.78 -9.74
C ALA A 218 -12.51 5.63 -10.09
N THR A 219 -11.73 5.06 -9.20
CA THR A 219 -10.28 4.90 -9.37
C THR A 219 -9.91 3.42 -9.45
N PHE A 220 -9.15 3.05 -10.48
CA PHE A 220 -8.68 1.69 -10.70
C PHE A 220 -7.17 1.69 -10.98
N PRO A 221 -6.35 1.16 -10.06
CA PRO A 221 -4.91 1.01 -10.26
C PRO A 221 -4.63 -0.18 -11.17
N ILE A 222 -4.81 -0.01 -12.47
CA ILE A 222 -4.70 -1.03 -13.51
C ILE A 222 -3.71 -0.54 -14.56
N ASP A 223 -2.75 -1.38 -14.94
CA ASP A 223 -1.74 -1.04 -15.96
C ASP A 223 -2.32 -1.08 -17.38
N LEU A 224 -3.14 -2.10 -17.67
CA LEU A 224 -3.82 -2.23 -18.95
C LEU A 224 -5.19 -2.89 -18.79
N LEU A 225 -6.24 -2.17 -19.20
CA LEU A 225 -7.60 -2.68 -19.14
C LEU A 225 -8.06 -3.18 -20.52
N TYR A 226 -8.32 -4.48 -20.58
CA TYR A 226 -8.93 -5.11 -21.73
C TYR A 226 -10.46 -5.11 -21.65
N TRP A 227 -11.10 -5.14 -22.81
CA TRP A 227 -12.55 -5.37 -22.87
C TRP A 227 -12.85 -6.86 -22.69
N ILE A 228 -13.28 -7.23 -21.49
CA ILE A 228 -13.70 -8.57 -21.09
C ILE A 228 -15.05 -8.48 -20.36
N GLU A 229 -15.66 -9.61 -20.06
CA GLU A 229 -16.97 -9.66 -19.37
C GLU A 229 -16.97 -8.86 -18.05
N LEU A 230 -15.90 -8.94 -17.27
CA LEU A 230 -15.78 -8.20 -16.02
C LEU A 230 -15.78 -6.69 -16.23
N SER A 231 -15.08 -6.18 -17.24
CA SER A 231 -15.08 -4.75 -17.60
C SER A 231 -16.42 -4.28 -18.18
N ASP A 232 -17.10 -5.18 -18.92
CA ASP A 232 -18.47 -4.95 -19.42
C ASP A 232 -19.45 -4.77 -18.25
N LEU A 233 -19.52 -5.73 -17.34
CA LEU A 233 -20.38 -5.70 -16.16
C LEU A 233 -20.05 -4.52 -15.23
N GLY A 234 -18.76 -4.25 -15.01
CA GLY A 234 -18.32 -3.16 -14.16
C GLY A 234 -18.66 -1.79 -14.71
N SER A 235 -18.41 -1.56 -16.00
CA SER A 235 -18.74 -0.29 -16.66
C SER A 235 -20.26 -0.06 -16.77
N ALA A 236 -21.05 -1.12 -17.05
CA ALA A 236 -22.51 -1.04 -17.04
C ALA A 236 -23.08 -0.69 -15.65
N ALA A 237 -22.48 -1.23 -14.59
CA ALA A 237 -22.85 -0.90 -13.21
C ALA A 237 -22.52 0.55 -12.86
N LEU A 238 -21.35 1.05 -13.28
CA LEU A 238 -20.95 2.45 -13.06
C LEU A 238 -21.79 3.44 -13.86
N ALA A 239 -22.13 3.12 -15.12
CA ALA A 239 -22.96 3.97 -15.96
C ALA A 239 -24.41 4.10 -15.45
N LYS A 240 -24.90 3.08 -14.74
CA LYS A 240 -26.26 3.05 -14.15
C LYS A 240 -26.24 3.33 -12.65
N LEU A 241 -25.12 3.80 -12.11
CA LEU A 241 -24.99 4.01 -10.68
C LEU A 241 -25.92 5.11 -10.21
N ASP A 242 -26.96 4.71 -9.49
CA ASP A 242 -27.86 5.61 -8.78
C ASP A 242 -27.40 5.75 -7.32
N LEU A 243 -27.01 6.95 -6.97
CA LEU A 243 -26.70 7.31 -5.59
C LEU A 243 -27.94 7.87 -4.92
N THR A 244 -28.87 7.03 -4.52
CA THR A 244 -30.18 7.38 -3.95
C THR A 244 -30.25 8.77 -3.32
N GLY A 245 -30.98 9.69 -3.96
CA GLY A 245 -31.12 11.08 -3.52
C GLY A 245 -29.95 12.01 -3.83
N ARG A 246 -28.95 11.55 -4.59
CA ARG A 246 -27.82 12.37 -5.04
C ARG A 246 -27.79 12.42 -6.58
N PRO A 247 -27.98 13.58 -7.20
CA PRO A 247 -27.90 13.67 -8.65
C PRO A 247 -26.48 13.38 -9.15
N VAL A 248 -26.36 12.63 -10.24
CA VAL A 248 -25.10 12.32 -10.91
C VAL A 248 -25.12 12.95 -12.28
N LYS A 249 -24.21 13.89 -12.54
CA LYS A 249 -24.06 14.56 -13.84
C LYS A 249 -22.98 13.91 -14.71
N LYS A 250 -21.94 13.33 -14.09
CA LYS A 250 -20.79 12.79 -14.77
C LYS A 250 -20.18 11.65 -13.96
N THR A 251 -19.70 10.63 -14.65
CA THR A 251 -18.89 9.57 -14.04
C THR A 251 -17.51 9.56 -14.72
N GLU A 252 -16.49 9.83 -13.91
CA GLU A 252 -15.08 9.78 -14.31
C GLU A 252 -14.45 8.49 -13.82
N ILE A 253 -13.67 7.88 -14.70
CA ILE A 253 -12.88 6.69 -14.41
C ILE A 253 -11.42 7.08 -14.56
N TRP A 254 -10.64 6.87 -13.50
CA TRP A 254 -9.22 7.16 -13.46
C TRP A 254 -8.46 5.85 -13.35
N VAL A 255 -7.53 5.63 -14.28
CA VAL A 255 -6.64 4.45 -14.29
C VAL A 255 -5.19 4.89 -14.23
N THR A 256 -4.34 4.04 -13.64
CA THR A 256 -2.89 4.31 -13.57
C THR A 256 -2.15 4.00 -14.87
N GLY A 257 -2.74 3.21 -15.73
CA GLY A 257 -2.18 2.82 -17.02
C GLY A 257 -3.11 3.21 -18.16
N SER A 258 -3.43 2.29 -19.06
CA SER A 258 -4.19 2.56 -20.28
C SER A 258 -5.31 1.57 -20.53
N LEU A 259 -6.24 1.94 -21.42
CA LEU A 259 -7.28 1.08 -21.95
C LEU A 259 -6.94 0.62 -23.36
N THR A 260 -7.31 -0.62 -23.70
CA THR A 260 -7.29 -1.01 -25.12
C THR A 260 -8.29 -0.16 -25.91
N PRO A 261 -8.08 0.05 -27.23
CA PRO A 261 -8.98 0.87 -28.04
C PRO A 261 -10.46 0.43 -27.95
N ARG A 262 -10.72 -0.87 -27.89
CA ARG A 262 -12.05 -1.43 -27.71
C ARG A 262 -12.63 -1.06 -26.34
N ALA A 263 -11.85 -1.22 -25.27
CA ALA A 263 -12.31 -0.85 -23.93
C ALA A 263 -12.65 0.64 -23.86
N MET A 264 -11.79 1.51 -24.40
CA MET A 264 -12.02 2.95 -24.43
C MET A 264 -13.32 3.28 -25.18
N GLN A 265 -13.55 2.67 -26.36
CA GLN A 265 -14.76 2.87 -27.13
C GLN A 265 -16.03 2.48 -26.35
N GLU A 266 -16.01 1.34 -25.68
CA GLU A 266 -17.15 0.81 -24.92
C GLU A 266 -17.45 1.64 -23.65
N PHE A 267 -16.43 2.13 -22.96
CA PHE A 267 -16.59 3.03 -21.82
C PHE A 267 -17.22 4.37 -22.27
N ASN A 268 -16.69 4.96 -23.34
CA ASN A 268 -17.23 6.20 -23.90
C ASN A 268 -18.68 6.05 -24.39
N ALA A 269 -19.00 4.92 -25.03
CA ALA A 269 -20.38 4.63 -25.49
C ALA A 269 -21.38 4.55 -24.32
N ARG A 270 -20.92 4.29 -23.10
CA ARG A 270 -21.72 4.31 -21.87
C ARG A 270 -21.74 5.66 -21.16
N GLY A 271 -21.15 6.69 -21.75
CA GLY A 271 -21.08 8.03 -21.17
C GLY A 271 -20.08 8.14 -20.00
N LEU A 272 -19.16 7.19 -19.86
CA LEU A 272 -18.11 7.22 -18.86
C LEU A 272 -16.90 7.98 -19.43
N VAL A 273 -16.36 8.91 -18.64
CA VAL A 273 -15.18 9.69 -19.02
C VAL A 273 -13.94 9.04 -18.46
N VAL A 274 -13.10 8.50 -19.33
CA VAL A 274 -11.88 7.81 -18.93
C VAL A 274 -10.68 8.77 -18.92
N ASN A 275 -9.91 8.72 -17.85
CA ASN A 275 -8.66 9.46 -17.67
C ASN A 275 -7.53 8.45 -17.44
N GLU A 276 -6.59 8.40 -18.36
CA GLU A 276 -5.35 7.63 -18.31
C GLU A 276 -4.23 8.53 -17.77
N ARG A 277 -3.34 7.96 -16.95
CA ARG A 277 -2.18 8.68 -16.42
C ARG A 277 -0.88 7.97 -16.71
#